data_d05fcdd99db2c5896bb350030111774e
#
_entry.id   d05fcdd99db2c5896bb350030111774e
#
_cell.length_a   1.000
_cell.length_b   1.000
_cell.length_c   1.000
_cell.angle_alpha   90.00
_cell.angle_beta   90.00
_cell.angle_gamma   90.00
#
_symmetry.space_group_name_H-M   'P 1'
#
loop_
_entity.id
_entity.type
_entity.pdbx_description
1 polymer ?
#
loop_
_entity_poly.entity_id
_entity_poly.type
_entity_poly.pdbx_seq_one_letter_code
_entity_poly.pdbx_strand_id
1 'polypeptide(L)'
;AEGVTLRTYVADTLEEAAELYHTTVETLKELNPDYEGNYTRNHGQYWGLKLQAEPYTLPMNNVVSVTVSAPWVENQYDRTGTYNVPASLNKQAQAALATAYYFQYKWCGMHGGFWPYEPVDDLPKWLQGYATDGAFYTKFSEFSSFLHRVYSDAWVDDLLNEEPALFAEGENDTILTGDGDRGSNVAYCGHLFTEPELQPDGSMEFWQLVLTCESEEFAGWGGEEPVVPDTATVMPVRLVPTEDGWRVNGVNLPN
;
A
#
# COMPACT_ATOMS: atom_id res chain seq x y z
N ALA A 1 4.58 27.59 1.02
CA ALA A 1 4.89 26.41 0.22
C ALA A 1 4.02 26.44 -1.01
N GLU A 2 4.61 26.39 -2.18
CA GLU A 2 3.90 26.13 -3.40
C GLU A 2 3.30 24.73 -3.25
N GLY A 3 2.08 24.51 -3.70
CA GLY A 3 1.39 23.24 -3.53
C GLY A 3 1.98 22.14 -4.42
N VAL A 4 1.49 20.93 -4.26
CA VAL A 4 1.90 19.76 -5.05
C VAL A 4 0.86 19.39 -6.11
N THR A 5 1.28 18.73 -7.17
CA THR A 5 0.37 18.11 -8.13
C THR A 5 -0.15 16.79 -7.56
N LEU A 6 -1.47 16.65 -7.38
CA LEU A 6 -2.08 15.37 -7.00
C LEU A 6 -2.20 14.45 -8.20
N ARG A 7 -1.81 13.20 -8.04
CA ARG A 7 -1.90 12.15 -9.07
C ARG A 7 -2.57 10.90 -8.53
N THR A 8 -3.30 10.20 -9.38
CA THR A 8 -3.86 8.90 -9.04
C THR A 8 -2.73 7.89 -8.76
N TYR A 9 -3.02 6.92 -7.91
CA TYR A 9 -2.33 5.64 -7.91
C TYR A 9 -2.82 4.79 -9.08
N VAL A 10 -2.97 3.52 -8.94
CA VAL A 10 -3.37 2.60 -10.02
C VAL A 10 -4.89 2.39 -10.01
N ALA A 11 -5.49 2.37 -11.21
CA ALA A 11 -6.86 1.93 -11.46
C ALA A 11 -6.91 1.19 -12.81
N ASP A 12 -7.76 0.20 -12.94
CA ASP A 12 -7.87 -0.60 -14.17
C ASP A 12 -8.64 0.13 -15.28
N THR A 13 -9.56 1.00 -14.89
CA THR A 13 -10.37 1.80 -15.81
C THR A 13 -10.47 3.25 -15.36
N LEU A 14 -10.85 4.14 -16.29
CA LEU A 14 -11.13 5.55 -15.94
C LEU A 14 -12.37 5.68 -15.07
N GLU A 15 -13.32 4.79 -15.23
CA GLU A 15 -14.54 4.72 -14.41
C GLU A 15 -14.18 4.37 -12.97
N GLU A 16 -13.34 3.39 -12.76
CA GLU A 16 -12.81 3.03 -11.45
C GLU A 16 -12.01 4.18 -10.82
N ALA A 17 -11.12 4.81 -11.58
CA ALA A 17 -10.39 5.98 -11.12
C ALA A 17 -11.36 7.12 -10.72
N ALA A 18 -12.40 7.38 -11.52
CA ALA A 18 -13.37 8.41 -11.21
C ALA A 18 -14.14 8.11 -9.91
N GLU A 19 -14.50 6.85 -9.67
CA GLU A 19 -15.16 6.41 -8.44
C GLU A 19 -14.23 6.54 -7.23
N LEU A 20 -13.01 5.99 -7.29
CA LEU A 20 -12.03 6.01 -6.20
C LEU A 20 -11.64 7.42 -5.75
N TYR A 21 -11.58 8.36 -6.69
CA TYR A 21 -11.15 9.73 -6.42
C TYR A 21 -12.30 10.74 -6.36
N HIS A 22 -13.54 10.27 -6.31
CA HIS A 22 -14.76 11.09 -6.20
C HIS A 22 -14.82 12.20 -7.27
N THR A 23 -14.52 11.84 -8.51
CA THR A 23 -14.51 12.72 -9.68
C THR A 23 -15.30 12.13 -10.83
N THR A 24 -15.17 12.67 -12.04
CA THR A 24 -15.81 12.11 -13.23
C THR A 24 -14.78 11.74 -14.30
N VAL A 25 -15.15 10.82 -15.17
CA VAL A 25 -14.30 10.44 -16.32
C VAL A 25 -14.01 11.64 -17.22
N GLU A 26 -15.01 12.52 -17.41
CA GLU A 26 -14.87 13.75 -18.19
C GLU A 26 -13.83 14.68 -17.57
N THR A 27 -13.88 14.88 -16.25
CA THR A 27 -12.90 15.71 -15.51
C THR A 27 -11.50 15.12 -15.63
N LEU A 28 -11.35 13.80 -15.47
CA LEU A 28 -10.05 13.15 -15.64
C LEU A 28 -9.49 13.33 -17.05
N LYS A 29 -10.32 13.22 -18.09
CA LYS A 29 -9.90 13.46 -19.48
C LYS A 29 -9.52 14.92 -19.74
N GLU A 30 -10.29 15.88 -19.20
CA GLU A 30 -9.98 17.31 -19.32
C GLU A 30 -8.67 17.69 -18.65
N LEU A 31 -8.36 17.11 -17.49
CA LEU A 31 -7.12 17.35 -16.77
C LEU A 31 -5.91 16.65 -17.39
N ASN A 32 -6.14 15.63 -18.21
CA ASN A 32 -5.11 14.78 -18.82
C ASN A 32 -5.36 14.61 -20.33
N PRO A 33 -5.37 15.69 -21.12
CA PRO A 33 -5.76 15.64 -22.54
C PRO A 33 -4.85 14.78 -23.41
N ASP A 34 -3.58 14.67 -23.04
CA ASP A 34 -2.57 13.90 -23.75
C ASP A 34 -2.39 12.47 -23.21
N TYR A 35 -3.25 12.05 -22.31
CA TYR A 35 -3.18 10.73 -21.70
C TYR A 35 -3.75 9.66 -22.63
N GLU A 36 -2.90 8.94 -23.32
CA GLU A 36 -3.26 7.88 -24.28
C GLU A 36 -3.40 6.49 -23.63
N GLY A 37 -3.64 6.42 -22.31
CA GLY A 37 -3.69 5.15 -21.61
C GLY A 37 -2.30 4.50 -21.59
N ASN A 38 -1.34 5.14 -21.01
CA ASN A 38 0.01 4.62 -20.91
C ASN A 38 0.08 3.46 -19.95
N TYR A 39 0.04 2.37 -20.56
CA TYR A 39 0.18 1.08 -19.97
C TYR A 39 1.58 0.85 -19.55
N THR A 40 1.80 1.07 -18.32
CA THR A 40 3.02 0.56 -17.78
C THR A 40 2.82 -0.86 -17.39
N ARG A 41 3.69 -1.60 -17.80
CA ARG A 41 4.21 -2.91 -17.41
C ARG A 41 3.21 -4.05 -17.18
N ASN A 42 2.04 -3.83 -16.60
CA ASN A 42 1.15 -4.91 -16.26
C ASN A 42 -0.30 -4.47 -16.39
N HIS A 43 -0.96 -4.87 -17.46
CA HIS A 43 -2.41 -4.98 -17.57
C HIS A 43 -3.24 -3.73 -17.91
N GLY A 44 -2.67 -2.70 -18.53
CA GLY A 44 -3.49 -1.58 -19.02
C GLY A 44 -4.08 -0.68 -17.93
N GLN A 45 -3.44 -0.61 -16.79
CA GLN A 45 -3.90 0.17 -15.64
C GLN A 45 -3.63 1.67 -15.84
N TYR A 46 -4.56 2.50 -15.41
CA TYR A 46 -4.42 3.95 -15.40
C TYR A 46 -3.74 4.40 -14.12
N TRP A 47 -2.64 5.14 -14.23
CA TRP A 47 -1.88 5.65 -13.10
C TRP A 47 -1.30 7.02 -13.38
N GLY A 48 -1.05 7.80 -12.33
CA GLY A 48 -0.40 9.10 -12.45
C GLY A 48 -1.25 10.18 -13.11
N LEU A 49 -2.57 9.97 -13.23
CA LEU A 49 -3.49 10.99 -13.75
C LEU A 49 -3.55 12.17 -12.79
N LYS A 50 -3.50 13.39 -13.31
CA LYS A 50 -3.80 14.59 -12.53
C LYS A 50 -5.23 14.57 -12.03
N LEU A 51 -5.40 14.88 -10.75
CA LEU A 51 -6.70 14.92 -10.09
C LEU A 51 -7.32 16.33 -10.02
N GLN A 52 -6.50 17.37 -10.20
CA GLN A 52 -6.95 18.75 -10.17
C GLN A 52 -6.02 19.65 -11.00
N ALA A 53 -6.56 20.79 -11.46
CA ALA A 53 -5.84 21.76 -12.28
C ALA A 53 -4.84 22.58 -11.44
N GLU A 54 -5.28 23.04 -10.27
CA GLU A 54 -4.47 23.88 -9.38
C GLU A 54 -3.65 23.06 -8.42
N PRO A 55 -2.44 23.50 -8.04
CA PRO A 55 -1.62 22.83 -7.04
C PRO A 55 -2.37 22.67 -5.71
N TYR A 56 -2.21 21.51 -5.11
CA TYR A 56 -2.81 21.17 -3.81
C TYR A 56 -1.92 21.66 -2.67
N THR A 57 -2.49 22.42 -1.76
CA THR A 57 -1.79 22.84 -0.55
C THR A 57 -1.74 21.68 0.44
N LEU A 58 -0.56 21.18 0.72
CA LEU A 58 -0.38 20.09 1.68
C LEU A 58 -0.91 20.48 3.07
N PRO A 59 -1.58 19.55 3.76
CA PRO A 59 -1.95 19.75 5.16
C PRO A 59 -0.68 19.95 6.00
N MET A 60 -0.83 20.59 7.15
CA MET A 60 0.25 20.61 8.13
C MET A 60 0.56 19.19 8.57
N ASN A 61 1.79 18.95 9.05
CA ASN A 61 2.18 17.64 9.54
C ASN A 61 1.17 17.12 10.58
N ASN A 62 0.40 16.15 10.19
CA ASN A 62 -0.72 15.57 10.93
C ASN A 62 -0.51 14.08 11.26
N VAL A 63 0.74 13.64 11.26
CA VAL A 63 1.08 12.25 11.50
C VAL A 63 1.65 12.02 12.90
N VAL A 64 1.45 10.80 13.38
CA VAL A 64 2.09 10.26 14.58
C VAL A 64 2.78 8.96 14.23
N SER A 65 3.98 8.75 14.76
CA SER A 65 4.73 7.52 14.56
C SER A 65 4.22 6.43 15.51
N VAL A 66 3.88 5.29 14.95
CA VAL A 66 3.46 4.10 15.68
C VAL A 66 4.44 2.96 15.40
N THR A 67 5.00 2.41 16.48
CA THR A 67 5.89 1.25 16.37
C THR A 67 5.08 -0.03 16.51
N VAL A 68 5.23 -0.91 15.54
CA VAL A 68 4.66 -2.26 15.51
C VAL A 68 5.76 -3.25 15.79
N SER A 69 5.50 -4.17 16.70
CA SER A 69 6.38 -5.30 17.00
C SER A 69 5.72 -6.58 16.56
N ALA A 70 6.46 -7.40 15.82
CA ALA A 70 6.04 -8.74 15.43
C ALA A 70 6.82 -9.77 16.26
N PRO A 71 6.34 -10.16 17.44
CA PRO A 71 7.06 -11.03 18.38
C PRO A 71 7.28 -12.46 17.84
N TRP A 72 6.52 -12.82 16.84
CA TRP A 72 6.52 -14.15 16.22
C TRP A 72 7.57 -14.35 15.11
N VAL A 73 8.34 -13.33 14.76
CA VAL A 73 9.39 -13.43 13.74
C VAL A 73 10.73 -13.70 14.41
N GLU A 74 11.08 -14.97 14.61
CA GLU A 74 12.29 -15.33 15.36
C GLU A 74 13.58 -15.00 14.59
N ASN A 75 13.57 -15.02 13.27
CA ASN A 75 14.78 -15.00 12.44
C ASN A 75 14.92 -13.77 11.52
N GLN A 76 14.07 -12.77 11.61
CA GLN A 76 14.16 -11.60 10.74
C GLN A 76 14.93 -10.46 11.39
N TYR A 77 15.74 -9.76 10.61
CA TYR A 77 16.61 -8.67 11.05
C TYR A 77 15.85 -7.50 11.69
N ASP A 78 14.59 -7.29 11.33
CA ASP A 78 13.74 -6.24 11.87
C ASP A 78 12.42 -6.79 12.38
N ARG A 79 12.36 -7.01 13.69
CA ARG A 79 11.12 -7.40 14.39
C ARG A 79 10.17 -6.23 14.64
N THR A 80 10.63 -5.02 14.38
CA THR A 80 9.85 -3.80 14.59
C THR A 80 9.85 -2.94 13.35
N GLY A 81 8.73 -2.26 13.11
CA GLY A 81 8.62 -1.22 12.11
C GLY A 81 7.95 -0.01 12.72
N THR A 82 8.35 1.19 12.32
CA THR A 82 7.71 2.44 12.75
C THR A 82 7.08 3.10 11.54
N TYR A 83 5.79 3.36 11.64
CA TYR A 83 4.99 3.92 10.55
C TYR A 83 4.28 5.19 11.00
N ASN A 84 4.26 6.17 10.13
CA ASN A 84 3.48 7.37 10.31
C ASN A 84 2.03 7.13 9.90
N VAL A 85 1.10 7.47 10.77
CA VAL A 85 -0.34 7.33 10.58
C VAL A 85 -1.05 8.61 11.01
N PRO A 86 -2.30 8.88 10.59
CA PRO A 86 -3.01 10.10 10.98
C PRO A 86 -3.09 10.25 12.51
N ALA A 87 -2.69 11.40 13.01
CA ALA A 87 -2.70 11.70 14.44
C ALA A 87 -4.13 11.80 15.01
N SER A 88 -5.11 12.15 14.18
CA SER A 88 -6.53 12.28 14.54
C SER A 88 -7.25 10.93 14.74
N LEU A 89 -6.71 9.82 14.24
CA LEU A 89 -7.25 8.49 14.50
C LEU A 89 -7.13 8.12 15.99
N ASN A 90 -8.10 7.36 16.51
CA ASN A 90 -7.96 6.76 17.82
C ASN A 90 -6.83 5.71 17.86
N LYS A 91 -6.36 5.35 19.05
CA LYS A 91 -5.21 4.47 19.24
C LYS A 91 -5.37 3.09 18.61
N GLN A 92 -6.58 2.52 18.59
CA GLN A 92 -6.83 1.22 17.98
C GLN A 92 -6.75 1.30 16.45
N ALA A 93 -7.33 2.33 15.83
CA ALA A 93 -7.25 2.58 14.41
C ALA A 93 -5.81 2.89 13.97
N GLN A 94 -5.07 3.69 14.75
CA GLN A 94 -3.64 3.94 14.52
C GLN A 94 -2.83 2.63 14.52
N ALA A 95 -3.06 1.75 15.50
CA ALA A 95 -2.37 0.48 15.60
C ALA A 95 -2.73 -0.47 14.46
N ALA A 96 -4.01 -0.54 14.06
CA ALA A 96 -4.47 -1.35 12.95
C ALA A 96 -3.82 -0.91 11.64
N LEU A 97 -3.82 0.39 11.34
CA LEU A 97 -3.20 0.94 10.13
C LEU A 97 -1.68 0.70 10.11
N ALA A 98 -0.99 0.96 11.21
CA ALA A 98 0.45 0.70 11.31
C ALA A 98 0.77 -0.79 11.13
N THR A 99 -0.06 -1.70 11.66
CA THR A 99 0.10 -3.15 11.48
C THR A 99 -0.08 -3.55 10.02
N ALA A 100 -1.08 -2.96 9.33
CA ALA A 100 -1.29 -3.20 7.92
C ALA A 100 -0.09 -2.75 7.07
N TYR A 101 0.46 -1.56 7.33
CA TYR A 101 1.68 -1.08 6.67
C TYR A 101 2.88 -1.97 6.97
N TYR A 102 3.06 -2.39 8.23
CA TYR A 102 4.14 -3.28 8.60
C TYR A 102 4.07 -4.59 7.82
N PHE A 103 2.89 -5.19 7.77
CA PHE A 103 2.67 -6.41 7.01
C PHE A 103 2.93 -6.19 5.51
N GLN A 104 2.33 -5.16 4.91
CA GLN A 104 2.52 -4.85 3.50
C GLN A 104 4.01 -4.67 3.15
N TYR A 105 4.75 -3.95 3.98
CA TYR A 105 6.17 -3.72 3.78
C TYR A 105 7.01 -4.99 3.92
N LYS A 106 6.78 -5.77 4.97
CA LYS A 106 7.62 -6.93 5.29
C LYS A 106 7.28 -8.19 4.49
N TRP A 107 6.02 -8.34 4.09
CA TRP A 107 5.50 -9.60 3.57
C TRP A 107 5.12 -9.52 2.09
N CYS A 108 4.60 -8.41 1.66
CA CYS A 108 4.19 -8.22 0.27
C CYS A 108 5.23 -7.47 -0.57
N GLY A 109 6.11 -6.70 0.05
CA GLY A 109 6.98 -5.77 -0.65
C GLY A 109 8.48 -6.01 -0.56
N MET A 110 8.97 -6.70 0.48
CA MET A 110 10.40 -6.82 0.75
C MET A 110 10.75 -8.23 1.23
N HIS A 111 10.89 -9.21 0.35
CA HIS A 111 11.37 -10.57 0.68
C HIS A 111 10.68 -11.19 1.91
N GLY A 112 9.42 -11.04 2.00
CA GLY A 112 8.56 -11.30 3.12
C GLY A 112 8.95 -12.36 4.12
N GLY A 113 8.10 -12.53 5.08
CA GLY A 113 8.22 -13.54 6.09
C GLY A 113 8.03 -14.96 5.58
N PHE A 114 7.92 -15.15 4.29
CA PHE A 114 7.92 -16.48 3.66
C PHE A 114 9.30 -16.88 3.13
N TRP A 115 10.31 -16.08 3.36
CA TRP A 115 11.68 -16.46 3.20
C TRP A 115 12.18 -17.12 4.49
N PRO A 116 12.82 -18.29 4.48
CA PRO A 116 13.16 -19.11 3.30
C PRO A 116 11.99 -19.93 2.75
N TYR A 117 12.05 -20.24 1.47
CA TYR A 117 11.13 -21.17 0.81
C TYR A 117 11.91 -22.28 0.08
N GLU A 118 11.25 -23.41 -0.16
CA GLU A 118 11.76 -24.50 -0.99
C GLU A 118 11.25 -24.34 -2.41
N PRO A 119 12.13 -24.17 -3.43
CA PRO A 119 11.71 -24.04 -4.81
C PRO A 119 10.93 -25.25 -5.30
N VAL A 120 9.91 -25.01 -6.12
CA VAL A 120 9.11 -26.04 -6.79
C VAL A 120 8.95 -25.68 -8.25
N ASP A 121 9.17 -26.64 -9.14
CA ASP A 121 8.95 -26.48 -10.57
C ASP A 121 7.45 -26.46 -10.91
N ASP A 122 7.14 -25.87 -12.07
CA ASP A 122 5.79 -25.85 -12.66
C ASP A 122 4.69 -25.13 -11.84
N LEU A 123 5.08 -24.18 -10.97
CA LEU A 123 4.14 -23.35 -10.25
C LEU A 123 3.51 -22.27 -11.16
N PRO A 124 2.33 -21.76 -10.79
CA PRO A 124 1.75 -20.58 -11.42
C PRO A 124 2.73 -19.41 -11.40
N LYS A 125 2.60 -18.52 -12.39
CA LYS A 125 3.44 -17.33 -12.53
C LYS A 125 3.57 -16.57 -11.21
N TRP A 126 4.80 -16.21 -10.85
CA TRP A 126 5.22 -15.49 -9.64
C TRP A 126 5.28 -16.33 -8.35
N LEU A 127 4.75 -17.52 -8.33
CA LEU A 127 4.97 -18.45 -7.22
C LEU A 127 6.25 -19.25 -7.49
N GLN A 128 7.08 -19.42 -6.48
CA GLN A 128 8.40 -20.00 -6.63
C GLN A 128 8.61 -21.25 -5.77
N GLY A 129 7.87 -21.41 -4.68
CA GLY A 129 8.04 -22.55 -3.80
C GLY A 129 7.15 -22.54 -2.57
N TYR A 130 7.38 -23.49 -1.69
CA TYR A 130 6.69 -23.62 -0.41
C TYR A 130 7.47 -22.94 0.70
N ALA A 131 6.77 -22.19 1.57
CA ALA A 131 7.33 -21.65 2.79
C ALA A 131 7.83 -22.80 3.69
N THR A 132 9.07 -22.68 4.17
CA THR A 132 9.72 -23.69 5.00
C THR A 132 9.71 -23.33 6.48
N ASP A 133 10.18 -24.24 7.32
CA ASP A 133 10.44 -23.98 8.74
C ASP A 133 11.38 -22.78 8.90
N GLY A 134 10.96 -21.78 9.63
CA GLY A 134 11.64 -20.49 9.76
C GLY A 134 10.93 -19.35 9.02
N ALA A 135 10.01 -19.65 8.10
CA ALA A 135 9.07 -18.68 7.61
C ALA A 135 8.07 -18.29 8.71
N PHE A 136 7.44 -17.15 8.52
CA PHE A 136 6.50 -16.59 9.50
C PHE A 136 5.26 -17.49 9.71
N TYR A 137 4.69 -17.96 8.62
CA TYR A 137 3.66 -18.98 8.59
C TYR A 137 4.09 -20.11 7.67
N THR A 138 3.79 -21.32 8.07
CA THR A 138 3.97 -22.54 7.25
C THR A 138 2.63 -23.14 6.83
N LYS A 139 1.54 -22.66 7.45
CA LYS A 139 0.17 -23.10 7.17
C LYS A 139 -0.65 -21.98 6.59
N PHE A 140 -1.27 -22.25 5.45
CA PHE A 140 -2.09 -21.28 4.75
C PHE A 140 -3.32 -20.86 5.58
N SER A 141 -3.97 -21.80 6.28
CA SER A 141 -5.11 -21.51 7.15
C SER A 141 -4.77 -20.52 8.28
N GLU A 142 -3.58 -20.64 8.88
CA GLU A 142 -3.12 -19.72 9.92
C GLU A 142 -2.80 -18.34 9.34
N PHE A 143 -2.17 -18.31 8.16
CA PHE A 143 -1.87 -17.10 7.43
C PHE A 143 -3.14 -16.35 6.97
N SER A 144 -4.07 -17.05 6.35
CA SER A 144 -5.36 -16.49 5.95
C SER A 144 -6.12 -15.91 7.17
N SER A 145 -6.14 -16.64 8.28
CA SER A 145 -6.73 -16.14 9.53
C SER A 145 -6.06 -14.88 10.06
N PHE A 146 -4.75 -14.73 9.87
CA PHE A 146 -4.04 -13.51 10.20
C PHE A 146 -4.45 -12.35 9.28
N LEU A 147 -4.51 -12.59 7.96
CA LEU A 147 -4.91 -11.56 7.00
C LEU A 147 -6.29 -10.98 7.35
N HIS A 148 -7.28 -11.82 7.65
CA HIS A 148 -8.63 -11.40 8.05
C HIS A 148 -8.69 -10.66 9.40
N ARG A 149 -7.65 -10.73 10.24
CA ARG A 149 -7.55 -9.89 11.45
C ARG A 149 -6.97 -8.51 11.18
N VAL A 150 -6.24 -8.35 10.08
CA VAL A 150 -5.58 -7.07 9.73
C VAL A 150 -6.38 -6.32 8.68
N TYR A 151 -6.83 -7.02 7.66
CA TYR A 151 -7.48 -6.44 6.48
C TYR A 151 -8.97 -6.78 6.42
N SER A 152 -9.72 -6.01 5.64
CA SER A 152 -11.10 -6.35 5.30
C SER A 152 -11.15 -7.62 4.46
N ASP A 153 -12.27 -8.34 4.53
CA ASP A 153 -12.45 -9.57 3.75
C ASP A 153 -12.32 -9.31 2.25
N ALA A 154 -12.91 -8.22 1.76
CA ALA A 154 -12.81 -7.83 0.35
C ALA A 154 -11.35 -7.65 -0.09
N TRP A 155 -10.52 -6.97 0.73
CA TRP A 155 -9.11 -6.78 0.40
C TRP A 155 -8.31 -8.09 0.48
N VAL A 156 -8.65 -8.99 1.41
CA VAL A 156 -8.01 -10.32 1.49
C VAL A 156 -8.37 -11.16 0.27
N ASP A 157 -9.63 -11.13 -0.16
CA ASP A 157 -10.06 -11.82 -1.36
C ASP A 157 -9.32 -11.32 -2.60
N ASP A 158 -9.18 -10.00 -2.74
CA ASP A 158 -8.40 -9.40 -3.82
C ASP A 158 -6.93 -9.84 -3.76
N LEU A 159 -6.28 -9.72 -2.60
CA LEU A 159 -4.88 -10.09 -2.39
C LEU A 159 -4.57 -11.55 -2.72
N LEU A 160 -5.47 -12.47 -2.36
CA LEU A 160 -5.27 -13.90 -2.57
C LEU A 160 -5.69 -14.38 -3.98
N ASN A 161 -6.50 -13.61 -4.69
CA ASN A 161 -6.99 -13.93 -6.02
C ASN A 161 -6.39 -13.08 -7.14
N GLU A 162 -5.55 -12.10 -6.79
CA GLU A 162 -4.83 -11.30 -7.79
C GLU A 162 -3.92 -12.18 -8.67
N GLU A 163 -3.80 -11.81 -9.95
CA GLU A 163 -2.76 -12.33 -10.82
C GLU A 163 -1.82 -11.18 -11.23
N PRO A 164 -0.56 -11.26 -10.89
CA PRO A 164 0.20 -12.36 -10.28
C PRO A 164 0.00 -12.46 -8.76
N ALA A 165 -0.39 -13.62 -8.28
CA ALA A 165 -0.51 -13.87 -6.85
C ALA A 165 0.87 -13.94 -6.17
N LEU A 166 0.99 -13.28 -5.00
CA LEU A 166 2.20 -13.36 -4.17
C LEU A 166 2.17 -14.59 -3.26
N PHE A 167 1.00 -15.10 -2.95
CA PHE A 167 0.80 -16.31 -2.15
C PHE A 167 -0.41 -17.09 -2.64
N ALA A 168 -0.37 -18.39 -2.40
CA ALA A 168 -1.52 -19.25 -2.63
C ALA A 168 -1.49 -20.44 -1.67
N GLU A 169 -2.63 -21.10 -1.51
CA GLU A 169 -2.72 -22.36 -0.81
C GLU A 169 -2.05 -23.47 -1.64
N GLY A 170 -1.10 -24.16 -1.03
CA GLY A 170 -0.47 -25.34 -1.57
C GLY A 170 -1.09 -26.62 -1.03
N GLU A 171 -0.52 -27.77 -1.42
CA GLU A 171 -0.95 -29.06 -0.89
C GLU A 171 -0.75 -29.16 0.63
N ASN A 172 -1.68 -29.85 1.33
CA ASN A 172 -1.60 -30.08 2.76
C ASN A 172 -1.54 -28.82 3.62
N ASP A 173 -2.28 -27.78 3.25
CA ASP A 173 -2.33 -26.51 3.99
C ASP A 173 -0.98 -25.75 4.03
N THR A 174 -0.12 -25.99 3.04
CA THR A 174 1.14 -25.25 2.92
C THR A 174 0.91 -23.90 2.24
N ILE A 175 1.90 -23.01 2.36
CA ILE A 175 1.86 -21.71 1.68
C ILE A 175 2.79 -21.76 0.48
N LEU A 176 2.23 -21.53 -0.71
CA LEU A 176 3.01 -21.17 -1.89
C LEU A 176 3.33 -19.69 -1.84
N THR A 177 4.58 -19.35 -2.09
CA THR A 177 5.06 -17.97 -2.04
C THR A 177 5.95 -17.65 -3.23
N GLY A 178 5.89 -16.41 -3.67
CA GLY A 178 6.79 -15.85 -4.65
C GLY A 178 7.89 -15.02 -4.00
N ASP A 179 8.81 -14.56 -4.84
CA ASP A 179 9.82 -13.60 -4.44
C ASP A 179 9.24 -12.19 -4.52
N GLY A 180 9.00 -11.59 -3.37
CA GLY A 180 8.48 -10.23 -3.25
C GLY A 180 9.59 -9.19 -3.38
N ASP A 181 10.33 -9.18 -4.49
CA ASP A 181 11.35 -8.15 -4.71
C ASP A 181 10.70 -6.83 -5.13
N ARG A 182 10.96 -5.79 -4.36
CA ARG A 182 10.46 -4.45 -4.60
C ARG A 182 11.61 -3.45 -4.65
N GLY A 183 11.67 -2.70 -5.73
CA GLY A 183 12.57 -1.56 -5.83
C GLY A 183 12.15 -0.42 -4.90
N SER A 184 13.12 0.39 -4.45
CA SER A 184 12.85 1.62 -3.72
C SER A 184 12.57 2.77 -4.68
N ASN A 185 11.56 3.59 -4.37
CA ASN A 185 11.34 4.83 -5.08
C ASN A 185 12.31 5.89 -4.56
N VAL A 186 13.35 6.18 -5.34
CA VAL A 186 14.38 7.16 -4.95
C VAL A 186 13.86 8.59 -4.84
N ALA A 187 12.72 8.89 -5.48
CA ALA A 187 12.09 10.21 -5.43
C ALA A 187 11.18 10.39 -4.18
N TYR A 188 10.97 9.35 -3.39
CA TYR A 188 10.13 9.41 -2.20
C TYR A 188 10.72 10.35 -1.14
N CYS A 189 9.93 11.30 -0.68
CA CYS A 189 10.34 12.28 0.34
C CYS A 189 9.36 12.37 1.52
N GLY A 190 8.53 11.36 1.73
CA GLY A 190 7.64 11.25 2.88
C GLY A 190 6.18 11.08 2.49
N HIS A 191 5.30 11.05 3.48
CA HIS A 191 3.86 11.01 3.26
C HIS A 191 3.11 11.74 4.36
N LEU A 192 1.92 12.20 4.00
CA LEU A 192 0.92 12.83 4.86
C LEU A 192 -0.43 12.16 4.62
N PHE A 193 -1.44 12.61 5.35
CA PHE A 193 -2.80 12.11 5.17
C PHE A 193 -3.78 13.29 5.12
N THR A 194 -4.88 13.12 4.41
CA THR A 194 -6.06 13.97 4.61
C THR A 194 -6.70 13.62 5.96
N GLU A 195 -7.57 14.49 6.47
CA GLU A 195 -8.32 14.18 7.70
C GLU A 195 -9.28 13.01 7.45
N PRO A 196 -9.30 12.01 8.34
CA PRO A 196 -10.24 10.90 8.25
C PRO A 196 -11.70 11.36 8.34
N GLU A 197 -12.53 10.93 7.39
CA GLU A 197 -13.95 11.23 7.35
C GLU A 197 -14.76 10.00 7.75
N LEU A 198 -15.64 10.17 8.74
CA LEU A 198 -16.53 9.12 9.20
C LEU A 198 -17.67 8.93 8.19
N GLN A 199 -17.82 7.72 7.68
CA GLN A 199 -18.85 7.35 6.74
C GLN A 199 -20.14 6.88 7.47
N PRO A 200 -21.31 6.87 6.79
CA PRO A 200 -22.58 6.44 7.38
C PRO A 200 -22.59 4.99 7.91
N ASP A 201 -21.75 4.12 7.36
CA ASP A 201 -21.59 2.73 7.80
C ASP A 201 -20.60 2.57 8.97
N GLY A 202 -20.08 3.69 9.48
CA GLY A 202 -19.11 3.71 10.57
C GLY A 202 -17.66 3.51 10.14
N SER A 203 -17.39 3.28 8.87
CA SER A 203 -16.02 3.26 8.34
C SER A 203 -15.40 4.67 8.33
N MET A 204 -14.09 4.75 8.24
CA MET A 204 -13.35 6.00 8.05
C MET A 204 -12.63 5.95 6.72
N GLU A 205 -12.77 7.01 5.92
CA GLU A 205 -12.08 7.17 4.64
C GLU A 205 -11.19 8.40 4.65
N PHE A 206 -10.01 8.26 4.06
CA PHE A 206 -9.04 9.33 3.90
C PHE A 206 -8.03 8.97 2.82
N TRP A 207 -7.24 9.94 2.42
CA TRP A 207 -6.16 9.71 1.47
C TRP A 207 -4.81 9.74 2.15
N GLN A 208 -3.96 8.80 1.79
CA GLN A 208 -2.53 8.89 1.99
C GLN A 208 -1.92 9.64 0.81
N LEU A 209 -1.17 10.69 1.10
CA LEU A 209 -0.47 11.52 0.13
C LEU A 209 1.00 11.12 0.13
N VAL A 210 1.41 10.33 -0.82
CA VAL A 210 2.81 9.89 -0.99
C VAL A 210 3.56 10.95 -1.75
N LEU A 211 4.46 11.64 -1.07
CA LEU A 211 5.17 12.79 -1.58
C LEU A 211 6.41 12.36 -2.35
N THR A 212 6.56 12.87 -3.56
CA THR A 212 7.72 12.64 -4.40
C THR A 212 8.26 13.96 -4.97
N CYS A 213 9.54 13.96 -5.31
CA CYS A 213 10.18 15.01 -6.07
C CYS A 213 10.54 14.45 -7.45
N GLU A 214 9.82 14.88 -8.49
CA GLU A 214 10.05 14.48 -9.88
C GLU A 214 10.96 15.45 -10.63
N SER A 215 11.36 16.56 -9.99
CA SER A 215 12.24 17.55 -10.61
C SER A 215 13.67 17.02 -10.81
N GLU A 216 14.34 17.54 -11.83
CA GLU A 216 15.75 17.21 -12.14
C GLU A 216 16.72 17.67 -11.02
N GLU A 217 16.25 18.51 -10.10
CA GLU A 217 17.03 18.99 -8.95
C GLU A 217 17.09 17.99 -7.80
N PHE A 218 16.48 16.82 -7.94
CA PHE A 218 16.55 15.78 -6.92
C PHE A 218 18.01 15.32 -6.72
N ALA A 219 18.60 15.68 -5.60
CA ALA A 219 20.01 15.41 -5.27
C ALA A 219 20.26 13.94 -4.86
N GLY A 220 19.25 13.07 -4.88
CA GLY A 220 19.38 11.67 -4.46
C GLY A 220 19.52 11.50 -2.95
N TRP A 221 19.79 10.29 -2.52
CA TRP A 221 20.02 9.94 -1.14
C TRP A 221 21.34 10.56 -0.64
N GLY A 222 21.26 11.42 0.37
CA GLY A 222 22.43 12.05 1.00
C GLY A 222 22.67 13.50 0.61
N GLY A 223 21.76 14.13 -0.10
CA GLY A 223 21.78 15.59 -0.28
C GLY A 223 21.64 16.35 1.04
N GLU A 224 22.40 17.44 1.22
CA GLU A 224 22.34 18.26 2.43
C GLU A 224 21.10 19.16 2.51
N GLU A 225 20.41 19.35 1.39
CA GLU A 225 19.24 20.22 1.31
C GLU A 225 17.94 19.45 1.45
N PRO A 226 16.95 19.97 2.17
CA PRO A 226 15.64 19.35 2.26
C PRO A 226 14.98 19.33 0.89
N VAL A 227 14.58 18.14 0.44
CA VAL A 227 13.85 17.96 -0.81
C VAL A 227 12.44 18.51 -0.64
N VAL A 228 12.02 19.41 -1.53
CA VAL A 228 10.66 19.95 -1.56
C VAL A 228 9.85 19.10 -2.53
N PRO A 229 8.79 18.43 -2.09
CA PRO A 229 7.94 17.66 -2.98
C PRO A 229 7.22 18.55 -3.99
N ASP A 230 7.10 18.08 -5.21
CA ASP A 230 6.33 18.70 -6.29
C ASP A 230 5.11 17.87 -6.70
N THR A 231 5.09 16.61 -6.34
CA THR A 231 4.03 15.65 -6.67
C THR A 231 3.59 14.88 -5.42
N ALA A 232 2.31 14.54 -5.37
CA ALA A 232 1.76 13.61 -4.39
C ALA A 232 0.90 12.56 -5.08
N THR A 233 1.28 11.29 -4.96
CA THR A 233 0.42 10.18 -5.35
C THR A 233 -0.62 9.96 -4.25
N VAL A 234 -1.88 9.97 -4.64
CA VAL A 234 -3.02 9.84 -3.73
C VAL A 234 -3.42 8.37 -3.65
N MET A 235 -3.36 7.83 -2.45
CA MET A 235 -3.75 6.44 -2.18
C MET A 235 -4.98 6.44 -1.25
N PRO A 236 -6.15 5.99 -1.71
CA PRO A 236 -7.33 5.86 -0.86
C PRO A 236 -7.07 4.84 0.26
N VAL A 237 -7.46 5.19 1.46
CA VAL A 237 -7.40 4.33 2.64
C VAL A 237 -8.76 4.29 3.30
N ARG A 238 -9.22 3.09 3.63
CA ARG A 238 -10.46 2.89 4.36
C ARG A 238 -10.21 2.00 5.57
N LEU A 239 -10.74 2.42 6.71
CA LEU A 239 -10.77 1.64 7.94
C LEU A 239 -12.20 1.18 8.20
N VAL A 240 -12.40 -0.12 8.30
CA VAL A 240 -13.71 -0.73 8.52
C VAL A 240 -13.83 -1.18 9.99
N PRO A 241 -14.84 -0.72 10.75
CA PRO A 241 -15.03 -1.17 12.11
C PRO A 241 -15.56 -2.60 12.15
N THR A 242 -15.08 -3.40 13.10
CA THR A 242 -15.59 -4.72 13.41
C THR A 242 -15.79 -4.88 14.92
N GLU A 243 -16.39 -5.99 15.35
CA GLU A 243 -16.55 -6.27 16.78
C GLU A 243 -15.21 -6.34 17.52
N ASP A 244 -14.15 -6.80 16.83
CA ASP A 244 -12.80 -6.99 17.38
C ASP A 244 -11.86 -5.79 17.13
N GLY A 245 -12.37 -4.68 16.59
CA GLY A 245 -11.60 -3.48 16.29
C GLY A 245 -11.68 -3.04 14.83
N TRP A 246 -10.57 -2.59 14.27
CA TRP A 246 -10.51 -2.04 12.90
C TRP A 246 -9.86 -3.01 11.93
N ARG A 247 -10.35 -3.02 10.69
CA ARG A 247 -9.72 -3.67 9.54
C ARG A 247 -9.36 -2.63 8.50
N VAL A 248 -8.28 -2.85 7.78
CA VAL A 248 -7.78 -1.93 6.77
C VAL A 248 -8.16 -2.43 5.39
N ASN A 249 -8.68 -1.55 4.56
CA ASN A 249 -9.00 -1.83 3.16
C ASN A 249 -8.18 -0.90 2.26
N GLY A 250 -7.51 -1.45 1.27
CA GLY A 250 -6.81 -0.66 0.28
C GLY A 250 -5.51 0.01 0.80
N VAL A 251 -4.62 -0.74 1.45
CA VAL A 251 -3.33 -0.20 1.85
C VAL A 251 -2.28 -0.46 0.79
N ASN A 252 -1.63 0.61 0.37
CA ASN A 252 -0.43 0.54 -0.46
C ASN A 252 0.77 1.17 0.26
N LEU A 253 1.95 0.64 -0.03
CA LEU A 253 3.17 1.16 0.56
C LEU A 253 3.51 2.54 -0.01
N PRO A 254 4.00 3.46 0.84
CA PRO A 254 4.27 4.83 0.44
C PRO A 254 5.61 5.00 -0.29
N ASN A 255 6.17 4.01 -0.92
CA ASN A 255 7.48 4.16 -1.56
C ASN A 255 7.64 3.32 -2.84
#